data_3ae3b4510257ec84d8a7f2b0c4986019
#
_entry.id   3ae3b4510257ec84d8a7f2b0c4986019
#
_cell.length_a   1.000
_cell.length_b   1.000
_cell.length_c   1.000
_cell.angle_alpha   90.00
_cell.angle_beta   90.00
_cell.angle_gamma   90.00
#
_symmetry.space_group_name_H-M   'P 1'
#
loop_
_entity.id
_entity.type
_entity.pdbx_description
1 polymer ?
#
loop_
_entity_poly.entity_id
_entity_poly.type
_entity_poly.pdbx_seq_one_letter_code
_entity_poly.pdbx_strand_id
1 'polypeptide(L)'
;MVKKIVQVQKDNPESGFDYRWHLAQSAVEVDTTELEFALMRTFEGFGRWQSECLASVCDLAATGPENALLHIIRMNERPKTIKDLARLTNRDDVPNIQYSLRKLIGAELVVRHGAGRSGVTYEVTEEGR
;
A
#
# COMPACT_ATOMS: atom_id res chain seq x y z
N MET A 1 27.28 30.45 -21.16
CA MET A 1 26.50 29.29 -21.56
C MET A 1 25.06 29.54 -21.18
N VAL A 2 24.21 29.98 -22.11
CA VAL A 2 22.81 30.37 -21.84
C VAL A 2 22.01 29.09 -21.65
N LYS A 3 21.49 28.85 -20.43
CA LYS A 3 20.55 27.77 -20.18
C LYS A 3 19.29 28.04 -21.03
N LYS A 4 19.05 27.20 -22.01
CA LYS A 4 17.78 27.18 -22.76
C LYS A 4 16.69 26.85 -21.76
N ILE A 5 15.91 27.86 -21.38
CA ILE A 5 14.66 27.66 -20.62
C ILE A 5 13.75 26.89 -21.57
N VAL A 6 13.50 25.64 -21.27
CA VAL A 6 12.47 24.85 -21.95
C VAL A 6 11.16 25.54 -21.62
N GLN A 7 10.52 26.12 -22.63
CA GLN A 7 9.16 26.63 -22.47
C GLN A 7 8.28 25.43 -22.15
N VAL A 8 7.83 25.34 -20.91
CA VAL A 8 6.79 24.40 -20.48
C VAL A 8 5.59 24.68 -21.37
N GLN A 9 5.16 23.67 -22.07
CA GLN A 9 4.06 23.71 -23.02
C GLN A 9 2.84 24.35 -22.37
N LYS A 10 2.23 25.32 -23.06
CA LYS A 10 1.03 26.01 -22.62
C LYS A 10 -0.05 25.01 -22.23
N ASP A 11 -0.66 25.26 -21.09
CA ASP A 11 -1.80 24.55 -20.52
C ASP A 11 -2.72 23.95 -21.59
N ASN A 12 -2.87 22.64 -21.56
CA ASN A 12 -3.96 21.97 -22.25
C ASN A 12 -5.17 22.00 -21.31
N PRO A 13 -6.17 22.88 -21.56
CA PRO A 13 -7.32 23.02 -20.66
C PRO A 13 -8.19 21.75 -20.57
N GLU A 14 -7.98 20.78 -21.45
CA GLU A 14 -8.71 19.51 -21.46
C GLU A 14 -8.15 18.47 -20.47
N SER A 15 -6.93 18.65 -19.97
CA SER A 15 -6.31 17.67 -19.06
C SER A 15 -6.81 17.73 -17.60
N GLY A 16 -7.42 18.86 -17.20
CA GLY A 16 -7.84 19.08 -15.81
C GLY A 16 -6.70 19.20 -14.79
N PHE A 17 -5.45 19.21 -15.24
CA PHE A 17 -4.27 19.34 -14.40
C PHE A 17 -3.55 20.65 -14.63
N ASP A 18 -3.15 21.34 -13.55
CA ASP A 18 -2.26 22.49 -13.59
C ASP A 18 -0.81 22.01 -13.48
N TYR A 19 -0.13 21.93 -14.62
CA TYR A 19 1.29 21.51 -14.68
C TYR A 19 2.27 22.52 -14.06
N ARG A 20 1.79 23.65 -13.55
CA ARG A 20 2.62 24.67 -12.87
C ARG A 20 2.68 24.50 -11.35
N TRP A 21 2.09 23.45 -10.81
CA TRP A 21 2.06 23.23 -9.37
C TRP A 21 3.42 22.80 -8.78
N HIS A 22 4.32 22.26 -9.61
CA HIS A 22 5.65 21.83 -9.19
C HIS A 22 6.76 22.82 -9.60
N LEU A 23 7.95 22.70 -8.96
CA LEU A 23 9.11 23.56 -9.21
C LEU A 23 10.07 23.02 -10.26
N ALA A 24 9.67 22.05 -11.06
CA ALA A 24 10.48 21.43 -12.11
C ALA A 24 10.91 22.46 -13.17
N GLN A 25 12.17 22.39 -13.59
CA GLN A 25 12.79 23.33 -14.53
C GLN A 25 13.23 22.67 -15.84
N SER A 26 13.20 21.35 -15.93
CA SER A 26 13.55 20.57 -17.12
C SER A 26 12.42 19.60 -17.46
N ALA A 27 12.38 19.14 -18.72
CA ALA A 27 11.38 18.16 -19.15
C ALA A 27 11.44 16.87 -18.32
N VAL A 28 12.65 16.39 -18.00
CA VAL A 28 12.85 15.18 -17.16
C VAL A 28 12.31 15.39 -15.75
N GLU A 29 12.55 16.56 -15.16
CA GLU A 29 12.01 16.88 -13.82
C GLU A 29 10.49 16.99 -13.84
N VAL A 30 9.90 17.55 -14.90
CA VAL A 30 8.43 17.59 -15.08
C VAL A 30 7.87 16.16 -15.15
N ASP A 31 8.40 15.33 -16.05
CA ASP A 31 7.93 13.95 -16.22
C ASP A 31 8.07 13.12 -14.94
N THR A 32 9.19 13.30 -14.23
CA THR A 32 9.41 12.62 -12.94
C THR A 32 8.41 13.06 -11.88
N THR A 33 8.15 14.36 -11.76
CA THR A 33 7.20 14.90 -10.79
C THR A 33 5.77 14.48 -11.09
N GLU A 34 5.38 14.45 -12.38
CA GLU A 34 4.07 13.95 -12.80
C GLU A 34 3.92 12.45 -12.49
N LEU A 35 4.98 11.65 -12.69
CA LEU A 35 4.98 10.24 -12.32
C LEU A 35 4.82 10.05 -10.80
N GLU A 36 5.58 10.79 -9.98
CA GLU A 36 5.47 10.75 -8.52
C GLU A 36 4.06 11.11 -8.05
N PHE A 37 3.48 12.15 -8.62
CA PHE A 37 2.11 12.58 -8.32
C PHE A 37 1.07 11.52 -8.71
N ALA A 38 1.21 10.92 -9.89
CA ALA A 38 0.34 9.86 -10.36
C ALA A 38 0.42 8.61 -9.46
N LEU A 39 1.63 8.22 -9.04
CA LEU A 39 1.85 7.10 -8.11
C LEU A 39 1.21 7.36 -6.75
N MET A 40 1.39 8.56 -6.19
CA MET A 40 0.80 8.96 -4.91
C MET A 40 -0.73 8.87 -4.95
N ARG A 41 -1.36 9.41 -5.98
CA ARG A 41 -2.82 9.37 -6.16
C ARG A 41 -3.34 7.95 -6.38
N THR A 42 -2.62 7.16 -7.16
CA THR A 42 -2.98 5.76 -7.43
C THR A 42 -2.91 4.95 -6.13
N PHE A 43 -1.86 5.13 -5.35
CA PHE A 43 -1.69 4.44 -4.07
C PHE A 43 -2.83 4.80 -3.08
N GLU A 44 -3.17 6.08 -2.96
CA GLU A 44 -4.29 6.53 -2.12
C GLU A 44 -5.64 5.96 -2.60
N GLY A 45 -5.90 6.00 -3.90
CA GLY A 45 -7.12 5.44 -4.49
C GLY A 45 -7.22 3.93 -4.28
N PHE A 46 -6.14 3.22 -4.47
CA PHE A 46 -6.06 1.78 -4.25
C PHE A 46 -6.26 1.41 -2.77
N GLY A 47 -5.65 2.17 -1.84
CA GLY A 47 -5.85 1.97 -0.40
C GLY A 47 -7.31 2.14 0.05
N ARG A 48 -8.01 3.14 -0.48
CA ARG A 48 -9.46 3.31 -0.24
C ARG A 48 -10.27 2.14 -0.77
N TRP A 49 -10.03 1.76 -2.02
CA TRP A 49 -10.70 0.61 -2.63
C TRP A 49 -10.48 -0.67 -1.82
N GLN A 50 -9.26 -0.96 -1.39
CA GLN A 50 -8.97 -2.11 -0.52
C GLN A 50 -9.76 -2.07 0.79
N SER A 51 -9.87 -0.91 1.43
CA SER A 51 -10.63 -0.75 2.67
C SER A 51 -12.13 -0.99 2.45
N GLU A 52 -12.69 -0.48 1.36
CA GLU A 52 -14.08 -0.68 0.98
C GLU A 52 -14.38 -2.15 0.66
N CYS A 53 -13.48 -2.83 -0.06
CA CYS A 53 -13.62 -4.26 -0.34
C CYS A 53 -13.70 -5.09 0.95
N LEU A 54 -12.82 -4.86 1.90
CA LEU A 54 -12.82 -5.60 3.15
C LEU A 54 -14.05 -5.28 4.00
N ALA A 55 -14.44 -4.00 4.08
CA ALA A 55 -15.64 -3.56 4.80
C ALA A 55 -16.94 -4.11 4.21
N SER A 56 -16.96 -4.51 2.94
CA SER A 56 -18.14 -5.10 2.30
C SER A 56 -18.40 -6.55 2.67
N VAL A 57 -17.41 -7.24 3.22
CA VAL A 57 -17.47 -8.69 3.52
C VAL A 57 -17.27 -9.01 4.99
N CYS A 58 -16.82 -8.07 5.81
CA CYS A 58 -16.68 -8.26 7.25
C CYS A 58 -16.88 -6.94 8.01
N ASP A 59 -17.29 -7.03 9.27
CA ASP A 59 -17.51 -5.86 10.16
C ASP A 59 -16.20 -5.27 10.73
N LEU A 60 -15.06 -5.64 10.17
CA LEU A 60 -13.77 -5.08 10.58
C LEU A 60 -13.60 -3.68 10.01
N ALA A 61 -13.46 -2.68 10.87
CA ALA A 61 -12.99 -1.35 10.49
C ALA A 61 -11.50 -1.43 10.11
N ALA A 62 -11.22 -1.96 8.93
CA ALA A 62 -9.88 -2.16 8.41
C ALA A 62 -9.51 -1.05 7.42
N THR A 63 -8.22 -0.81 7.35
CA THR A 63 -7.60 0.07 6.36
C THR A 63 -6.96 -0.76 5.25
N GLY A 64 -6.50 -0.11 4.17
CA GLY A 64 -5.78 -0.79 3.09
C GLY A 64 -4.64 -1.70 3.54
N PRO A 65 -3.80 -1.29 4.53
CA PRO A 65 -2.75 -2.15 5.11
C PRO A 65 -3.22 -3.47 5.70
N GLU A 66 -4.35 -3.52 6.41
CA GLU A 66 -4.91 -4.77 6.94
C GLU A 66 -5.37 -5.69 5.80
N ASN A 67 -6.07 -5.13 4.81
CA ASN A 67 -6.50 -5.90 3.65
C ASN A 67 -5.32 -6.46 2.87
N ALA A 68 -4.29 -5.66 2.62
CA ALA A 68 -3.06 -6.11 1.96
C ALA A 68 -2.37 -7.24 2.73
N LEU A 69 -2.29 -7.15 4.06
CA LEU A 69 -1.72 -8.21 4.90
C LEU A 69 -2.54 -9.50 4.82
N LEU A 70 -3.87 -9.42 4.87
CA LEU A 70 -4.74 -10.58 4.75
C LEU A 70 -4.50 -11.32 3.43
N HIS A 71 -4.46 -10.60 2.31
CA HIS A 71 -4.16 -11.19 1.00
C HIS A 71 -2.77 -11.83 0.93
N ILE A 72 -1.76 -11.19 1.51
CA ILE A 72 -0.39 -11.73 1.51
C ILE A 72 -0.27 -12.96 2.41
N ILE A 73 -0.95 -12.99 3.55
CA ILE A 73 -0.97 -14.17 4.43
C ILE A 73 -1.59 -15.35 3.69
N ARG A 74 -2.68 -15.13 2.95
CA ARG A 74 -3.36 -16.15 2.12
C ARG A 74 -2.50 -16.63 0.96
N MET A 75 -1.63 -15.79 0.41
CA MET A 75 -0.86 -16.09 -0.78
C MET A 75 -0.03 -17.36 -0.64
N ASN A 76 -0.11 -18.24 -1.65
CA ASN A 76 0.56 -19.55 -1.70
C ASN A 76 0.14 -20.54 -0.60
N GLU A 77 -0.99 -20.32 0.07
CA GLU A 77 -1.58 -21.23 1.07
C GLU A 77 -0.58 -21.82 2.09
N ARG A 78 0.38 -21.01 2.51
CA ARG A 78 1.39 -21.39 3.50
C ARG A 78 1.50 -20.34 4.60
N PRO A 79 1.78 -20.76 5.85
CA PRO A 79 2.03 -19.83 6.95
C PRO A 79 3.16 -18.86 6.65
N LYS A 80 3.06 -17.63 7.13
CA LYS A 80 4.05 -16.55 6.93
C LYS A 80 4.63 -16.11 8.26
N THR A 81 5.94 -15.89 8.29
CA THR A 81 6.59 -15.21 9.41
C THR A 81 6.44 -13.69 9.27
N ILE A 82 6.70 -12.95 10.35
CA ILE A 82 6.76 -11.47 10.30
C ILE A 82 7.79 -10.96 9.27
N LYS A 83 8.91 -11.67 9.13
CA LYS A 83 9.94 -11.33 8.13
C LYS A 83 9.42 -11.52 6.71
N ASP A 84 8.66 -12.58 6.46
CA ASP A 84 8.01 -12.78 5.16
C ASP A 84 7.02 -11.65 4.86
N LEU A 85 6.20 -11.28 5.84
CA LEU A 85 5.22 -10.21 5.69
C LEU A 85 5.89 -8.87 5.41
N ALA A 86 6.91 -8.50 6.16
CA ALA A 86 7.68 -7.27 5.94
C ALA A 86 8.27 -7.23 4.53
N ARG A 87 8.92 -8.32 4.11
CA ARG A 87 9.53 -8.44 2.78
C ARG A 87 8.49 -8.37 1.65
N LEU A 88 7.39 -9.11 1.78
CA LEU A 88 6.36 -9.20 0.73
C LEU A 88 5.53 -7.92 0.61
N THR A 89 5.37 -7.17 1.69
CA THR A 89 4.71 -5.85 1.67
C THR A 89 5.65 -4.70 1.35
N ASN A 90 6.96 -4.98 1.23
CA ASN A 90 8.00 -3.96 1.12
C ASN A 90 7.93 -2.92 2.27
N ARG A 91 7.72 -3.40 3.50
CA ARG A 91 7.58 -2.58 4.70
C ARG A 91 8.67 -2.92 5.71
N ASP A 92 9.16 -1.92 6.40
CA ASP A 92 10.14 -2.02 7.49
C ASP A 92 9.54 -1.67 8.88
N ASP A 93 8.33 -1.14 8.90
CA ASP A 93 7.60 -0.72 10.07
C ASP A 93 6.94 -1.91 10.83
N VAL A 94 7.75 -2.85 11.31
CA VAL A 94 7.32 -4.06 12.01
C VAL A 94 6.26 -3.81 13.11
N PRO A 95 6.36 -2.76 13.95
CA PRO A 95 5.32 -2.46 14.94
C PRO A 95 3.93 -2.27 14.34
N ASN A 96 3.82 -1.60 13.19
CA ASN A 96 2.54 -1.39 12.51
C ASN A 96 2.04 -2.68 11.84
N ILE A 97 2.93 -3.51 11.30
CA ILE A 97 2.57 -4.86 10.83
C ILE A 97 1.97 -5.67 11.98
N GLN A 98 2.62 -5.66 13.15
CA GLN A 98 2.11 -6.35 14.34
C GLN A 98 0.77 -5.79 14.83
N TYR A 99 0.58 -4.48 14.74
CA TYR A 99 -0.71 -3.86 15.08
C TYR A 99 -1.82 -4.35 14.15
N SER A 100 -1.59 -4.33 12.84
CA SER A 100 -2.55 -4.84 11.85
C SER A 100 -2.84 -6.33 12.04
N LEU A 101 -1.82 -7.14 12.35
CA LEU A 101 -2.01 -8.56 12.67
C LEU A 101 -2.90 -8.77 13.90
N ARG A 102 -2.74 -7.97 14.96
CA ARG A 102 -3.61 -8.06 16.15
C ARG A 102 -5.08 -7.77 15.79
N LYS A 103 -5.33 -6.80 14.91
CA LYS A 103 -6.69 -6.51 14.41
C LYS A 103 -7.28 -7.69 13.65
N LEU A 104 -6.51 -8.27 12.72
CA LEU A 104 -6.95 -9.42 11.92
C LEU A 104 -7.19 -10.67 12.79
N ILE A 105 -6.35 -10.90 13.80
CA ILE A 105 -6.53 -11.99 14.77
C ILE A 105 -7.78 -11.74 15.62
N GLY A 106 -7.97 -10.53 16.11
CA GLY A 106 -9.16 -10.15 16.89
C GLY A 106 -10.47 -10.27 16.10
N ALA A 107 -10.41 -10.14 14.79
CA ALA A 107 -11.54 -10.37 13.86
C ALA A 107 -11.65 -11.84 13.41
N GLU A 108 -10.85 -12.74 13.95
CA GLU A 108 -10.84 -14.18 13.63
C GLU A 108 -10.48 -14.52 12.16
N LEU A 109 -9.93 -13.55 11.42
CA LEU A 109 -9.53 -13.74 10.01
C LEU A 109 -8.14 -14.39 9.86
N VAL A 110 -7.31 -14.27 10.89
CA VAL A 110 -5.94 -14.79 10.92
C VAL A 110 -5.69 -15.49 12.25
N VAL A 111 -4.98 -16.61 12.20
CA VAL A 111 -4.51 -17.34 13.37
C VAL A 111 -2.98 -17.26 13.48
N ARG A 112 -2.50 -17.17 14.72
CA ARG A 112 -1.08 -17.18 15.06
C ARG A 112 -0.68 -18.56 15.57
N HIS A 113 0.36 -19.14 14.98
CA HIS A 113 0.96 -20.39 15.42
C HIS A 113 2.34 -20.16 16.04
N GLY A 114 2.73 -21.03 16.97
CA GLY A 114 4.03 -21.00 17.62
C GLY A 114 4.09 -20.08 18.84
N ALA A 115 5.18 -20.23 19.60
CA ALA A 115 5.47 -19.48 20.83
C ALA A 115 6.90 -18.92 20.82
N GLY A 116 7.13 -17.87 21.59
CA GLY A 116 8.43 -17.20 21.68
C GLY A 116 8.75 -16.29 20.51
N ARG A 117 10.05 -15.96 20.35
CA ARG A 117 10.55 -15.03 19.31
C ARG A 117 10.87 -15.72 17.99
N SER A 118 11.11 -17.03 17.99
CA SER A 118 11.42 -17.82 16.79
C SER A 118 10.30 -18.82 16.51
N GLY A 119 9.95 -19.00 15.25
CA GLY A 119 8.95 -19.98 14.82
C GLY A 119 7.50 -19.51 14.88
N VAL A 120 7.24 -18.23 15.16
CA VAL A 120 5.89 -17.66 15.06
C VAL A 120 5.52 -17.48 13.60
N THR A 121 4.37 -18.03 13.21
CA THR A 121 3.79 -17.88 11.87
C THR A 121 2.33 -17.45 11.95
N TYR A 122 1.83 -16.93 10.85
CA TYR A 122 0.47 -16.45 10.67
C TYR A 122 -0.16 -17.12 9.45
N GLU A 123 -1.40 -17.51 9.60
CA GLU A 123 -2.19 -18.19 8.57
C GLU A 123 -3.63 -17.65 8.56
N VAL A 124 -4.28 -17.65 7.40
CA VAL A 124 -5.70 -17.29 7.32
C VAL A 124 -6.57 -18.41 7.90
N THR A 125 -7.65 -18.02 8.56
CA THR A 125 -8.74 -18.94 8.98
C THR A 125 -9.67 -19.25 7.80
N GLU A 126 -10.63 -20.11 8.00
CA GLU A 126 -11.73 -20.30 7.01
C GLU A 126 -12.50 -19.01 6.76
N GLU A 127 -12.75 -18.20 7.80
CA GLU A 127 -13.42 -16.91 7.69
C GLU A 127 -12.54 -15.87 6.94
N GLY A 128 -11.24 -15.96 7.05
CA GLY A 128 -10.27 -15.09 6.37
C GLY A 128 -10.02 -15.45 4.89
N ARG A 129 -10.59 -16.52 4.38
CA ARG A 129 -10.43 -16.99 2.99
C ARG A 129 -11.44 -16.34 2.05
#